data_4cfe5989d5e364d01df93ed23afd8707
#
_entry.id   4cfe5989d5e364d01df93ed23afd8707
#
_cell.length_a   1.000
_cell.length_b   1.000
_cell.length_c   1.000
_cell.angle_alpha   90.00
_cell.angle_beta   90.00
_cell.angle_gamma   90.00
#
_symmetry.space_group_name_H-M   'P 1'
#
loop_
_entity.id
_entity.type
_entity.pdbx_description
1 polymer ?
#
loop_
_entity_poly.entity_id
_entity_poly.type
_entity_poly.pdbx_seq_one_letter_code
_entity_poly.pdbx_strand_id
1 'polypeptide(L)'
;MDPKREFNFLILYTNNDNLNQYDYVFENLLKSNPNIHSYYINTNKLEEEYEKIKEINFEMAAVPGYNAKPLSFILQKFPQIKWIHAMSAGVETFFNLDEFNAKKDLVFSNSKGAFSESFGEIGILQMMYFNYNIPKFYEAQKQKEFLRPMNETLAGKNLLIYGYGHNGIELAKRAKVFKMKIYGVLRTLKDNIPGKEFCDEIITYDKITDDIINNADFVFATLPETKDTINFFNLNFFKKMKKTAVFMNIGRGSAVVEDDIVEALNNNIIRGACLDVFQKEPLDKSSKLYTVPQEKLFLTNHDLGVVSDYLVKCFKCIEENIISYLEKGKPVTVVDKEFRY
;
A
#
# COMPACT_ATOMS: atom_id res chain seq x y z
N MET A 1 2.74 -1.30 32.26
CA MET A 1 2.54 0.15 32.54
C MET A 1 1.72 0.32 33.81
N ASP A 2 1.86 1.46 34.48
CA ASP A 2 0.98 1.81 35.61
C ASP A 2 -0.47 1.91 35.09
N PRO A 3 -1.43 1.10 35.58
CA PRO A 3 -2.81 1.10 35.14
C PRO A 3 -3.56 2.42 35.43
N LYS A 4 -2.91 3.35 36.13
CA LYS A 4 -3.47 4.68 36.45
C LYS A 4 -2.92 5.79 35.55
N ARG A 5 -2.05 5.48 34.59
CA ARG A 5 -1.46 6.49 33.72
C ARG A 5 -2.44 6.89 32.63
N GLU A 6 -2.73 8.19 32.55
CA GLU A 6 -3.47 8.79 31.43
C GLU A 6 -2.73 8.59 30.11
N PHE A 7 -3.45 8.17 29.07
CA PHE A 7 -2.95 8.06 27.70
C PHE A 7 -3.87 8.84 26.76
N ASN A 8 -3.41 10.00 26.33
CA ASN A 8 -4.15 10.84 25.40
C ASN A 8 -3.58 10.69 24.00
N PHE A 9 -4.43 10.41 23.02
CA PHE A 9 -4.04 10.38 21.62
C PHE A 9 -4.88 11.33 20.77
N LEU A 10 -4.22 11.94 19.80
CA LEU A 10 -4.78 12.94 18.91
C LEU A 10 -4.95 12.36 17.50
N ILE A 11 -6.11 12.56 16.90
CA ILE A 11 -6.39 12.16 15.50
C ILE A 11 -6.58 13.43 14.68
N LEU A 12 -5.73 13.58 13.65
CA LEU A 12 -5.83 14.66 12.69
C LEU A 12 -6.76 14.26 11.55
N TYR A 13 -7.65 15.16 11.12
CA TYR A 13 -8.59 14.92 10.03
C TYR A 13 -8.81 16.16 9.16
N THR A 14 -9.42 15.98 7.98
CA THR A 14 -9.86 17.06 7.09
C THR A 14 -11.38 17.19 7.10
N ASN A 15 -11.93 18.27 6.53
CA ASN A 15 -13.38 18.53 6.52
C ASN A 15 -14.24 17.46 5.83
N ASN A 16 -13.63 16.59 5.03
CA ASN A 16 -14.34 15.52 4.32
C ASN A 16 -14.60 14.29 5.20
N ASP A 17 -13.95 14.23 6.38
CA ASP A 17 -14.04 13.12 7.29
C ASP A 17 -15.04 13.44 8.39
N ASN A 18 -16.21 12.81 8.39
CA ASN A 18 -17.14 12.86 9.53
C ASN A 18 -16.71 11.78 10.55
N LEU A 19 -15.67 12.08 11.33
CA LEU A 19 -15.01 11.12 12.21
C LEU A 19 -15.89 10.61 13.35
N ASN A 20 -16.83 11.41 13.84
CA ASN A 20 -17.71 11.01 14.96
C ASN A 20 -18.50 9.72 14.65
N GLN A 21 -18.74 9.43 13.37
CA GLN A 21 -19.38 8.17 12.98
C GLN A 21 -18.51 6.95 13.18
N TYR A 22 -17.21 7.11 13.45
CA TYR A 22 -16.25 6.01 13.66
C TYR A 22 -15.83 5.83 15.12
N ASP A 23 -16.34 6.65 16.04
CA ASP A 23 -16.01 6.55 17.47
C ASP A 23 -16.29 5.17 18.06
N TYR A 24 -17.26 4.44 17.48
CA TYR A 24 -17.58 3.06 17.87
C TYR A 24 -16.39 2.09 17.72
N VAL A 25 -15.44 2.39 16.85
CA VAL A 25 -14.25 1.53 16.65
C VAL A 25 -13.41 1.48 17.91
N PHE A 26 -13.29 2.62 18.61
CA PHE A 26 -12.55 2.70 19.88
C PHE A 26 -13.39 2.40 21.12
N GLU A 27 -14.70 2.11 20.96
CA GLU A 27 -15.61 1.96 22.08
C GLU A 27 -15.15 0.89 23.08
N ASN A 28 -14.70 -0.26 22.59
CA ASN A 28 -14.21 -1.35 23.44
C ASN A 28 -12.90 -0.98 24.12
N LEU A 29 -11.98 -0.33 23.40
CA LEU A 29 -10.71 0.15 23.95
C LEU A 29 -10.95 1.14 25.10
N LEU A 30 -11.77 2.16 24.85
CA LEU A 30 -12.06 3.23 25.83
C LEU A 30 -12.85 2.73 27.03
N LYS A 31 -13.85 1.85 26.81
CA LYS A 31 -14.61 1.23 27.91
C LYS A 31 -13.76 0.35 28.82
N SER A 32 -12.82 -0.40 28.22
CA SER A 32 -11.93 -1.30 28.97
C SER A 32 -10.78 -0.56 29.65
N ASN A 33 -10.46 0.65 29.20
CA ASN A 33 -9.34 1.45 29.67
C ASN A 33 -9.77 2.91 29.91
N PRO A 34 -10.38 3.21 31.07
CA PRO A 34 -10.96 4.53 31.34
C PRO A 34 -9.94 5.67 31.38
N ASN A 35 -8.65 5.37 31.41
CA ASN A 35 -7.55 6.34 31.39
C ASN A 35 -7.03 6.62 29.95
N ILE A 36 -7.68 6.07 28.92
CA ILE A 36 -7.35 6.33 27.52
C ILE A 36 -8.39 7.31 26.95
N HIS A 37 -7.91 8.38 26.33
CA HIS A 37 -8.78 9.41 25.77
C HIS A 37 -8.39 9.74 24.33
N SER A 38 -9.39 9.77 23.44
CA SER A 38 -9.25 10.17 22.04
C SER A 38 -9.65 11.63 21.85
N TYR A 39 -8.88 12.35 21.06
CA TYR A 39 -9.14 13.75 20.70
C TYR A 39 -9.01 13.92 19.19
N TYR A 40 -9.75 14.86 18.64
CA TYR A 40 -9.81 15.10 17.20
C TYR A 40 -9.49 16.54 16.88
N ILE A 41 -8.69 16.79 15.84
CA ILE A 41 -8.36 18.14 15.37
C ILE A 41 -8.52 18.24 13.85
N ASN A 42 -9.29 19.25 13.42
CA ASN A 42 -9.46 19.54 12.00
C ASN A 42 -8.24 20.25 11.43
N THR A 43 -7.58 19.63 10.46
CA THR A 43 -6.34 20.17 9.86
C THR A 43 -6.55 21.48 9.08
N ASN A 44 -7.79 21.81 8.69
CA ASN A 44 -8.10 23.08 8.04
C ASN A 44 -8.33 24.24 9.05
N LYS A 45 -8.38 23.94 10.36
CA LYS A 45 -8.64 24.89 11.44
C LYS A 45 -7.66 24.74 12.61
N LEU A 46 -6.41 24.38 12.32
CA LEU A 46 -5.42 23.99 13.34
C LEU A 46 -5.28 24.99 14.49
N GLU A 47 -5.19 26.28 14.22
CA GLU A 47 -5.05 27.34 15.24
C GLU A 47 -6.27 27.38 16.17
N GLU A 48 -7.49 27.38 15.60
CA GLU A 48 -8.74 27.41 16.36
C GLU A 48 -8.90 26.16 17.22
N GLU A 49 -8.64 24.99 16.64
CA GLU A 49 -8.77 23.70 17.31
C GLU A 49 -7.68 23.50 18.38
N TYR A 50 -6.46 24.00 18.13
CA TYR A 50 -5.38 23.98 19.12
C TYR A 50 -5.77 24.69 20.43
N GLU A 51 -6.40 25.85 20.37
CA GLU A 51 -6.82 26.59 21.57
C GLU A 51 -7.75 25.78 22.50
N LYS A 52 -8.50 24.84 21.96
CA LYS A 52 -9.40 23.94 22.70
C LYS A 52 -8.70 22.82 23.46
N ILE A 53 -7.49 22.42 22.97
CA ILE A 53 -6.79 21.22 23.45
C ILE A 53 -5.37 21.49 23.95
N LYS A 54 -4.90 22.74 23.95
CA LYS A 54 -3.50 23.11 24.25
C LYS A 54 -3.01 22.68 25.64
N GLU A 55 -3.91 22.53 26.60
CA GLU A 55 -3.59 22.10 27.98
C GLU A 55 -3.52 20.57 28.11
N ILE A 56 -3.87 19.81 27.05
CA ILE A 56 -3.88 18.35 27.09
C ILE A 56 -2.49 17.82 26.75
N ASN A 57 -2.04 16.88 27.56
CA ASN A 57 -0.75 16.23 27.33
C ASN A 57 -0.92 15.00 26.42
N PHE A 58 -0.62 15.15 25.11
CA PHE A 58 -0.69 14.07 24.15
C PHE A 58 0.59 13.25 24.13
N GLU A 59 0.44 11.93 24.07
CA GLU A 59 1.54 10.98 23.93
C GLU A 59 1.69 10.51 22.47
N MET A 60 0.58 10.46 21.73
CA MET A 60 0.50 10.00 20.35
C MET A 60 -0.31 10.96 19.48
N ALA A 61 0.06 11.06 18.18
CA ALA A 61 -0.80 11.65 17.17
C ALA A 61 -0.91 10.72 15.93
N ALA A 62 -2.15 10.52 15.45
CA ALA A 62 -2.45 9.85 14.19
C ALA A 62 -2.67 10.88 13.09
N VAL A 63 -2.00 10.73 11.95
CA VAL A 63 -1.89 11.76 10.91
C VAL A 63 -2.23 11.17 9.54
N PRO A 64 -3.06 11.83 8.70
CA PRO A 64 -3.34 11.40 7.34
C PRO A 64 -2.05 11.28 6.51
N GLY A 65 -1.85 10.15 5.83
CA GLY A 65 -0.61 9.89 5.09
C GLY A 65 -0.45 10.74 3.82
N TYR A 66 -1.56 11.13 3.19
CA TYR A 66 -1.56 11.96 1.98
C TYR A 66 -1.21 13.43 2.25
N ASN A 67 -1.31 13.89 3.48
CA ASN A 67 -0.97 15.25 3.88
C ASN A 67 -0.30 15.26 5.26
N ALA A 68 0.99 15.11 5.30
CA ALA A 68 1.77 15.14 6.54
C ALA A 68 2.09 16.57 7.04
N LYS A 69 1.85 17.62 6.25
CA LYS A 69 2.20 19.02 6.63
C LYS A 69 1.63 19.48 7.98
N PRO A 70 0.37 19.13 8.36
CA PRO A 70 -0.16 19.48 9.67
C PRO A 70 0.64 18.95 10.85
N LEU A 71 1.43 17.90 10.65
CA LEU A 71 2.29 17.31 11.67
C LEU A 71 3.37 18.30 12.15
N SER A 72 3.94 19.16 11.30
CA SER A 72 4.91 20.18 11.72
C SER A 72 4.32 21.08 12.79
N PHE A 73 3.11 21.60 12.57
CA PHE A 73 2.38 22.39 13.56
C PHE A 73 2.18 21.61 14.88
N ILE A 74 1.72 20.37 14.79
CA ILE A 74 1.46 19.53 15.96
C ILE A 74 2.74 19.27 16.77
N LEU A 75 3.86 18.93 16.10
CA LEU A 75 5.12 18.68 16.79
C LEU A 75 5.76 19.93 17.41
N GLN A 76 5.49 21.13 16.86
CA GLN A 76 5.89 22.41 17.45
C GLN A 76 5.05 22.75 18.69
N LYS A 77 3.73 22.56 18.61
CA LYS A 77 2.78 22.91 19.69
C LYS A 77 2.75 21.88 20.82
N PHE A 78 2.97 20.61 20.50
CA PHE A 78 3.00 19.49 21.45
C PHE A 78 4.35 18.74 21.40
N PRO A 79 5.45 19.37 21.86
CA PRO A 79 6.79 18.78 21.79
C PRO A 79 6.94 17.50 22.59
N GLN A 80 6.05 17.23 23.54
CA GLN A 80 6.02 16.01 24.36
C GLN A 80 5.54 14.76 23.63
N ILE A 81 4.93 14.87 22.42
CA ILE A 81 4.49 13.71 21.63
C ILE A 81 5.70 12.80 21.32
N LYS A 82 5.55 11.54 21.66
CA LYS A 82 6.58 10.49 21.53
C LYS A 82 6.29 9.48 20.44
N TRP A 83 5.06 9.46 19.93
CA TRP A 83 4.64 8.49 18.94
C TRP A 83 3.75 9.13 17.87
N ILE A 84 4.12 8.92 16.60
CA ILE A 84 3.29 9.28 15.43
C ILE A 84 2.82 8.01 14.74
N HIS A 85 1.54 7.97 14.37
CA HIS A 85 0.96 6.94 13.54
C HIS A 85 0.49 7.53 12.20
N ALA A 86 1.01 7.03 11.09
CA ALA A 86 0.52 7.39 9.76
C ALA A 86 -0.73 6.58 9.40
N MET A 87 -1.85 7.24 9.13
CA MET A 87 -3.10 6.62 8.68
C MET A 87 -3.00 6.22 7.18
N SER A 88 -1.87 5.65 6.79
CA SER A 88 -1.56 5.14 5.46
C SER A 88 -0.50 4.05 5.57
N ALA A 89 -0.33 3.24 4.53
CA ALA A 89 0.80 2.33 4.43
C ALA A 89 2.08 3.06 4.00
N GLY A 90 1.97 4.00 3.05
CA GLY A 90 3.08 4.85 2.61
C GLY A 90 3.40 5.94 3.64
N VAL A 91 4.67 6.26 3.78
CA VAL A 91 5.18 7.17 4.84
C VAL A 91 6.19 8.19 4.32
N GLU A 92 6.44 8.23 3.03
CA GLU A 92 7.50 9.01 2.40
C GLU A 92 7.36 10.51 2.69
N THR A 93 6.12 11.03 2.73
CA THR A 93 5.82 12.44 2.98
C THR A 93 6.27 12.93 4.36
N PHE A 94 6.34 12.03 5.35
CA PHE A 94 6.75 12.36 6.72
C PHE A 94 8.25 12.69 6.79
N PHE A 95 9.07 12.01 5.99
CA PHE A 95 10.52 12.23 5.96
C PHE A 95 10.94 13.54 5.29
N ASN A 96 10.00 14.29 4.72
CA ASN A 96 10.22 15.63 4.17
C ASN A 96 9.99 16.75 5.21
N LEU A 97 9.65 16.40 6.46
CA LEU A 97 9.37 17.35 7.53
C LEU A 97 10.57 17.46 8.47
N ASP A 98 11.10 18.68 8.64
CA ASP A 98 12.26 18.92 9.50
C ASP A 98 11.95 18.61 10.97
N GLU A 99 10.77 18.99 11.47
CA GLU A 99 10.34 18.73 12.84
C GLU A 99 10.23 17.23 13.15
N PHE A 100 9.78 16.44 12.16
CA PHE A 100 9.73 14.99 12.29
C PHE A 100 11.15 14.38 12.34
N ASN A 101 12.03 14.81 11.44
CA ASN A 101 13.40 14.32 11.35
C ASN A 101 14.26 14.74 12.56
N ALA A 102 13.97 15.89 13.18
CA ALA A 102 14.67 16.36 14.38
C ALA A 102 14.42 15.47 15.61
N LYS A 103 13.27 14.78 15.67
CA LYS A 103 12.89 13.90 16.79
C LYS A 103 13.34 12.45 16.54
N LYS A 104 14.62 12.16 16.83
CA LYS A 104 15.21 10.83 16.60
C LYS A 104 14.54 9.71 17.41
N ASP A 105 14.14 10.00 18.65
CA ASP A 105 13.53 9.02 19.57
C ASP A 105 12.02 8.85 19.37
N LEU A 106 11.44 9.54 18.38
CA LEU A 106 10.02 9.44 18.07
C LEU A 106 9.70 8.04 17.55
N VAL A 107 8.78 7.35 18.20
CA VAL A 107 8.21 6.10 17.69
C VAL A 107 7.38 6.43 16.45
N PHE A 108 7.58 5.67 15.38
CA PHE A 108 6.81 5.85 14.15
C PHE A 108 6.17 4.55 13.73
N SER A 109 4.87 4.56 13.49
CA SER A 109 4.08 3.43 13.00
C SER A 109 3.18 3.86 11.86
N ASN A 110 2.65 2.89 11.12
CA ASN A 110 1.78 3.14 9.99
C ASN A 110 0.64 2.11 9.90
N SER A 111 -0.31 2.35 9.00
CA SER A 111 -1.45 1.44 8.75
C SER A 111 -1.11 0.34 7.72
N LYS A 112 0.15 -0.15 7.67
CA LYS A 112 0.50 -1.26 6.77
C LYS A 112 -0.30 -2.51 7.14
N GLY A 113 -0.80 -3.19 6.12
CA GLY A 113 -1.65 -4.36 6.29
C GLY A 113 -3.16 -4.05 6.35
N ALA A 114 -3.56 -2.85 6.78
CA ALA A 114 -4.97 -2.47 6.93
C ALA A 114 -5.79 -2.60 5.63
N PHE A 115 -5.16 -2.38 4.48
CA PHE A 115 -5.80 -2.37 3.16
C PHE A 115 -5.45 -3.59 2.29
N SER A 116 -4.73 -4.57 2.83
CA SER A 116 -4.15 -5.65 2.03
C SER A 116 -5.19 -6.55 1.37
N GLU A 117 -6.39 -6.66 1.95
CA GLU A 117 -7.50 -7.41 1.35
C GLU A 117 -7.89 -6.84 -0.01
N SER A 118 -8.06 -5.51 -0.13
CA SER A 118 -8.43 -4.86 -1.40
C SER A 118 -7.34 -5.06 -2.46
N PHE A 119 -6.06 -5.01 -2.07
CA PHE A 119 -4.96 -5.28 -3.00
C PHE A 119 -4.91 -6.74 -3.47
N GLY A 120 -5.30 -7.69 -2.62
CA GLY A 120 -5.46 -9.08 -3.02
C GLY A 120 -6.62 -9.27 -4.02
N GLU A 121 -7.73 -8.56 -3.84
CA GLU A 121 -8.89 -8.62 -4.74
C GLU A 121 -8.58 -7.98 -6.10
N ILE A 122 -7.97 -6.78 -6.08
CA ILE A 122 -7.64 -6.08 -7.32
C ILE A 122 -6.57 -6.83 -8.13
N GLY A 123 -5.62 -7.50 -7.49
CA GLY A 123 -4.65 -8.33 -8.19
C GLY A 123 -5.32 -9.47 -8.97
N ILE A 124 -6.34 -10.12 -8.40
CA ILE A 124 -7.16 -11.13 -9.12
C ILE A 124 -7.92 -10.48 -10.27
N LEU A 125 -8.56 -9.33 -10.03
CA LEU A 125 -9.28 -8.60 -11.09
C LEU A 125 -8.34 -8.23 -12.25
N GLN A 126 -7.16 -7.71 -11.98
CA GLN A 126 -6.17 -7.32 -12.98
C GLN A 126 -5.72 -8.52 -13.83
N MET A 127 -5.49 -9.68 -13.22
CA MET A 127 -5.17 -10.90 -13.97
C MET A 127 -6.34 -11.36 -14.85
N MET A 128 -7.58 -11.33 -14.32
CA MET A 128 -8.78 -11.69 -15.07
C MET A 128 -9.08 -10.69 -16.19
N TYR A 129 -8.81 -9.40 -16.00
CA TYR A 129 -8.99 -8.35 -17.01
C TYR A 129 -8.31 -8.71 -18.34
N PHE A 130 -7.08 -9.20 -18.27
CA PHE A 130 -6.36 -9.66 -19.46
C PHE A 130 -6.79 -11.05 -19.92
N ASN A 131 -6.94 -12.01 -19.02
CA ASN A 131 -7.22 -13.39 -19.38
C ASN A 131 -8.62 -13.57 -20.00
N TYR A 132 -9.59 -12.77 -19.56
CA TYR A 132 -10.95 -12.78 -20.11
C TYR A 132 -11.15 -11.70 -21.19
N ASN A 133 -10.09 -11.09 -21.71
CA ASN A 133 -10.12 -10.10 -22.80
C ASN A 133 -11.15 -8.97 -22.55
N ILE A 134 -11.32 -8.52 -21.31
CA ILE A 134 -12.31 -7.50 -20.93
C ILE A 134 -12.22 -6.23 -21.81
N PRO A 135 -11.03 -5.67 -22.10
CA PRO A 135 -10.91 -4.50 -22.98
C PRO A 135 -11.50 -4.72 -24.37
N LYS A 136 -11.29 -5.92 -24.95
CA LYS A 136 -11.82 -6.26 -26.28
C LYS A 136 -13.35 -6.31 -26.29
N PHE A 137 -13.96 -6.79 -25.21
CA PHE A 137 -15.41 -6.78 -25.10
C PHE A 137 -15.98 -5.36 -25.02
N TYR A 138 -15.32 -4.45 -24.26
CA TYR A 138 -15.71 -3.04 -24.23
C TYR A 138 -15.65 -2.39 -25.61
N GLU A 139 -14.58 -2.65 -26.35
CA GLU A 139 -14.43 -2.08 -27.69
C GLU A 139 -15.46 -2.67 -28.67
N ALA A 140 -15.65 -3.98 -28.68
CA ALA A 140 -16.67 -4.63 -29.48
C ALA A 140 -18.09 -4.11 -29.17
N GLN A 141 -18.39 -3.86 -27.88
CA GLN A 141 -19.67 -3.27 -27.48
C GLN A 141 -19.88 -1.87 -28.06
N LYS A 142 -18.86 -1.01 -28.07
CA LYS A 142 -18.93 0.32 -28.69
C LYS A 142 -19.18 0.24 -30.19
N GLN A 143 -18.56 -0.74 -30.86
CA GLN A 143 -18.68 -0.98 -32.29
C GLN A 143 -19.94 -1.80 -32.64
N LYS A 144 -20.72 -2.23 -31.65
CA LYS A 144 -21.90 -3.12 -31.80
C LYS A 144 -21.55 -4.46 -32.46
N GLU A 145 -20.34 -4.96 -32.21
CA GLU A 145 -19.84 -6.23 -32.71
C GLU A 145 -20.09 -7.36 -31.70
N PHE A 146 -20.38 -8.55 -32.21
CA PHE A 146 -20.52 -9.76 -31.41
C PHE A 146 -19.21 -10.57 -31.44
N LEU A 147 -18.30 -10.25 -30.49
CA LEU A 147 -16.97 -10.85 -30.42
C LEU A 147 -16.96 -12.14 -29.57
N ARG A 148 -16.21 -13.15 -30.02
CA ARG A 148 -15.95 -14.40 -29.27
C ARG A 148 -14.44 -14.69 -29.15
N PRO A 149 -13.71 -13.96 -28.32
CA PRO A 149 -12.29 -14.19 -28.16
C PRO A 149 -12.03 -15.48 -27.36
N MET A 150 -10.88 -16.11 -27.57
CA MET A 150 -10.42 -17.19 -26.71
C MET A 150 -10.02 -16.60 -25.36
N ASN A 151 -10.69 -17.04 -24.31
CA ASN A 151 -10.38 -16.66 -22.92
C ASN A 151 -9.50 -17.72 -22.27
N GLU A 152 -8.76 -17.31 -21.24
CA GLU A 152 -7.89 -18.18 -20.45
C GLU A 152 -8.29 -18.17 -18.98
N THR A 153 -8.20 -19.30 -18.29
CA THR A 153 -8.38 -19.37 -16.85
C THR A 153 -7.07 -19.07 -16.10
N LEU A 154 -7.16 -18.75 -14.81
CA LEU A 154 -5.98 -18.57 -13.96
C LEU A 154 -5.38 -19.90 -13.49
N ALA A 155 -6.14 -21.00 -13.58
CA ALA A 155 -5.70 -22.31 -13.10
C ALA A 155 -4.41 -22.76 -13.80
N GLY A 156 -3.41 -23.16 -13.03
CA GLY A 156 -2.11 -23.61 -13.52
C GLY A 156 -1.16 -22.52 -14.00
N LYS A 157 -1.59 -21.24 -13.99
CA LYS A 157 -0.71 -20.10 -14.32
C LYS A 157 0.27 -19.82 -13.17
N ASN A 158 1.43 -19.28 -13.51
CA ASN A 158 2.49 -18.91 -12.58
C ASN A 158 2.38 -17.43 -12.22
N LEU A 159 2.30 -17.14 -10.92
CA LEU A 159 2.29 -15.80 -10.34
C LEU A 159 3.59 -15.55 -9.57
N LEU A 160 4.36 -14.56 -9.98
CA LEU A 160 5.58 -14.11 -9.31
C LEU A 160 5.29 -12.79 -8.57
N ILE A 161 5.45 -12.79 -7.24
CA ILE A 161 5.10 -11.66 -6.37
C ILE A 161 6.37 -11.02 -5.81
N TYR A 162 6.76 -9.87 -6.34
CA TYR A 162 7.84 -9.04 -5.80
C TYR A 162 7.34 -8.22 -4.62
N GLY A 163 7.83 -8.55 -3.42
CA GLY A 163 7.35 -7.99 -2.15
C GLY A 163 6.30 -8.90 -1.49
N TYR A 164 6.73 -10.07 -1.03
CA TYR A 164 5.85 -11.02 -0.32
C TYR A 164 5.60 -10.57 1.12
N GLY A 165 5.05 -9.36 1.28
CA GLY A 165 4.54 -8.78 2.52
C GLY A 165 3.02 -8.90 2.60
N HIS A 166 2.36 -8.06 3.42
CA HIS A 166 0.90 -8.14 3.63
C HIS A 166 0.08 -8.18 2.33
N ASN A 167 0.36 -7.28 1.37
CA ASN A 167 -0.36 -7.24 0.09
C ASN A 167 -0.10 -8.49 -0.77
N GLY A 168 1.17 -8.92 -0.83
CA GLY A 168 1.55 -10.12 -1.57
C GLY A 168 0.94 -11.39 -0.99
N ILE A 169 0.86 -11.49 0.34
CA ILE A 169 0.22 -12.61 1.06
C ILE A 169 -1.28 -12.66 0.74
N GLU A 170 -1.98 -11.52 0.81
CA GLU A 170 -3.41 -11.48 0.52
C GLU A 170 -3.73 -11.81 -0.95
N LEU A 171 -2.86 -11.42 -1.88
CA LEU A 171 -2.98 -11.88 -3.26
C LEU A 171 -2.71 -13.38 -3.39
N ALA A 172 -1.64 -13.89 -2.78
CA ALA A 172 -1.28 -15.31 -2.82
C ALA A 172 -2.40 -16.20 -2.27
N LYS A 173 -2.98 -15.83 -1.13
CA LYS A 173 -4.12 -16.50 -0.51
C LYS A 173 -5.30 -16.66 -1.48
N ARG A 174 -5.63 -15.60 -2.21
CA ARG A 174 -6.71 -15.63 -3.22
C ARG A 174 -6.29 -16.41 -4.48
N ALA A 175 -5.09 -16.19 -4.99
CA ALA A 175 -4.57 -16.88 -6.17
C ALA A 175 -4.47 -18.40 -5.98
N LYS A 176 -4.20 -18.84 -4.75
CA LYS A 176 -4.20 -20.27 -4.40
C LYS A 176 -5.57 -20.93 -4.62
N VAL A 177 -6.65 -20.21 -4.32
CA VAL A 177 -8.04 -20.70 -4.58
C VAL A 177 -8.28 -20.92 -6.08
N PHE A 178 -7.65 -20.09 -6.93
CA PHE A 178 -7.67 -20.24 -8.39
C PHE A 178 -6.69 -21.28 -8.92
N LYS A 179 -6.05 -22.07 -8.05
CA LYS A 179 -5.10 -23.14 -8.42
C LYS A 179 -3.90 -22.64 -9.22
N MET A 180 -3.44 -21.43 -8.93
CA MET A 180 -2.21 -20.86 -9.47
C MET A 180 -1.00 -21.44 -8.76
N LYS A 181 0.18 -21.43 -9.43
CA LYS A 181 1.49 -21.62 -8.81
C LYS A 181 2.06 -20.26 -8.40
N ILE A 182 2.52 -20.15 -7.16
CA ILE A 182 2.82 -18.86 -6.54
C ILE A 182 4.26 -18.84 -6.05
N TYR A 183 5.02 -17.86 -6.52
CA TYR A 183 6.41 -17.60 -6.15
C TYR A 183 6.48 -16.24 -5.45
N GLY A 184 6.84 -16.24 -4.18
CA GLY A 184 7.01 -15.03 -3.38
C GLY A 184 8.47 -14.58 -3.36
N VAL A 185 8.71 -13.28 -3.53
CA VAL A 185 10.05 -12.71 -3.51
C VAL A 185 10.22 -11.79 -2.32
N LEU A 186 11.25 -12.05 -1.50
CA LEU A 186 11.62 -11.26 -0.33
C LEU A 186 13.06 -10.75 -0.45
N ARG A 187 13.37 -9.65 0.22
CA ARG A 187 14.76 -9.18 0.35
C ARG A 187 15.59 -10.14 1.20
N THR A 188 15.02 -10.63 2.29
CA THR A 188 15.69 -11.49 3.26
C THR A 188 14.72 -12.56 3.74
N LEU A 189 15.16 -13.81 3.81
CA LEU A 189 14.39 -14.87 4.45
C LEU A 189 14.50 -14.77 5.97
N LYS A 190 13.39 -15.00 6.64
CA LYS A 190 13.30 -15.13 8.10
C LYS A 190 12.87 -16.55 8.44
N ASP A 191 13.17 -16.99 9.65
CA ASP A 191 12.79 -18.35 10.10
C ASP A 191 11.28 -18.58 10.06
N ASN A 192 10.52 -17.55 10.38
CA ASN A 192 9.06 -17.58 10.29
C ASN A 192 8.59 -16.52 9.30
N ILE A 193 8.08 -16.95 8.15
CA ILE A 193 7.53 -16.09 7.10
C ILE A 193 6.01 -16.21 7.14
N PRO A 194 5.28 -15.15 7.49
CA PRO A 194 3.83 -15.16 7.46
C PRO A 194 3.31 -15.50 6.07
N GLY A 195 2.24 -16.30 5.99
CA GLY A 195 1.59 -16.66 4.72
C GLY A 195 2.39 -17.60 3.82
N LYS A 196 3.47 -18.24 4.34
CA LYS A 196 4.29 -19.20 3.58
C LYS A 196 3.44 -20.33 3.00
N GLU A 197 2.38 -20.73 3.68
CA GLU A 197 1.45 -21.79 3.27
C GLU A 197 0.68 -21.47 1.99
N PHE A 198 0.62 -20.21 1.58
CA PHE A 198 -0.03 -19.78 0.34
C PHE A 198 0.93 -19.71 -0.86
N CYS A 199 2.23 -19.84 -0.64
CA CYS A 199 3.26 -19.89 -1.68
C CYS A 199 3.72 -21.32 -1.96
N ASP A 200 4.02 -21.61 -3.21
CA ASP A 200 4.69 -22.84 -3.59
C ASP A 200 6.20 -22.72 -3.33
N GLU A 201 6.77 -21.52 -3.53
CA GLU A 201 8.18 -21.24 -3.24
C GLU A 201 8.36 -19.78 -2.80
N ILE A 202 9.26 -19.52 -1.83
CA ILE A 202 9.70 -18.18 -1.44
C ILE A 202 11.19 -18.04 -1.71
N ILE A 203 11.55 -17.00 -2.46
CA ILE A 203 12.88 -16.79 -3.03
C ILE A 203 13.41 -15.42 -2.60
N THR A 204 14.71 -15.27 -2.43
CA THR A 204 15.35 -13.96 -2.24
C THR A 204 15.74 -13.35 -3.58
N TYR A 205 15.87 -12.02 -3.64
CA TYR A 205 16.22 -11.28 -4.87
C TYR A 205 17.47 -11.80 -5.55
N ASP A 206 18.49 -12.17 -4.78
CA ASP A 206 19.78 -12.69 -5.25
C ASP A 206 19.69 -14.10 -5.84
N LYS A 207 18.61 -14.81 -5.58
CA LYS A 207 18.37 -16.19 -6.07
C LYS A 207 17.36 -16.27 -7.20
N ILE A 208 16.76 -15.15 -7.61
CA ILE A 208 15.88 -15.15 -8.77
C ILE A 208 16.69 -15.36 -10.02
N THR A 209 16.31 -16.37 -10.81
CA THR A 209 16.89 -16.65 -12.11
C THR A 209 16.01 -16.11 -13.23
N ASP A 210 16.61 -15.92 -14.42
CA ASP A 210 15.87 -15.52 -15.61
C ASP A 210 14.81 -16.57 -15.99
N ASP A 211 15.03 -17.84 -15.69
CA ASP A 211 14.03 -18.91 -15.90
C ASP A 211 12.79 -18.74 -15.06
N ILE A 212 12.91 -18.30 -13.80
CA ILE A 212 11.77 -18.01 -12.93
C ILE A 212 10.95 -16.86 -13.50
N ILE A 213 11.62 -15.78 -13.93
CA ILE A 213 10.96 -14.61 -14.54
C ILE A 213 10.30 -15.01 -15.87
N ASN A 214 11.01 -15.75 -16.72
CA ASN A 214 10.52 -16.18 -18.03
C ASN A 214 9.37 -17.21 -17.92
N ASN A 215 9.22 -17.90 -16.79
CA ASN A 215 8.12 -18.82 -16.55
C ASN A 215 6.89 -18.15 -15.92
N ALA A 216 6.97 -16.91 -15.43
CA ALA A 216 5.86 -16.19 -14.85
C ALA A 216 4.84 -15.76 -15.93
N ASP A 217 3.56 -16.07 -15.72
CA ASP A 217 2.45 -15.56 -16.52
C ASP A 217 2.02 -14.18 -16.01
N PHE A 218 2.19 -13.95 -14.71
CA PHE A 218 1.88 -12.71 -14.03
C PHE A 218 3.02 -12.33 -13.10
N VAL A 219 3.44 -11.06 -13.16
CA VAL A 219 4.41 -10.46 -12.24
C VAL A 219 3.71 -9.35 -11.48
N PHE A 220 3.61 -9.49 -10.17
CA PHE A 220 2.96 -8.53 -9.28
C PHE A 220 4.01 -7.84 -8.39
N ALA A 221 4.12 -6.53 -8.52
CA ALA A 221 5.05 -5.70 -7.76
C ALA A 221 4.32 -4.92 -6.67
N THR A 222 4.78 -5.10 -5.42
CA THR A 222 4.31 -4.38 -4.24
C THR A 222 5.50 -3.95 -3.37
N LEU A 223 6.56 -3.45 -4.05
CA LEU A 223 7.80 -3.03 -3.42
C LEU A 223 7.67 -1.65 -2.79
N PRO A 224 8.26 -1.42 -1.60
CA PRO A 224 8.45 -0.07 -1.06
C PRO A 224 9.47 0.70 -1.91
N GLU A 225 9.47 2.03 -1.80
CA GLU A 225 10.53 2.85 -2.37
C GLU A 225 11.79 2.77 -1.50
N THR A 226 12.87 2.27 -2.08
CA THR A 226 14.21 2.22 -1.49
C THR A 226 15.25 2.44 -2.58
N LYS A 227 16.49 2.69 -2.20
CA LYS A 227 17.59 2.81 -3.17
C LYS A 227 17.73 1.60 -4.09
N ASP A 228 17.42 0.41 -3.59
CA ASP A 228 17.53 -0.85 -4.33
C ASP A 228 16.33 -1.14 -5.23
N THR A 229 15.19 -0.48 -4.99
CA THR A 229 13.94 -0.73 -5.74
C THR A 229 13.64 0.35 -6.77
N ILE A 230 14.28 1.52 -6.72
CA ILE A 230 14.14 2.56 -7.74
C ILE A 230 14.62 2.03 -9.08
N ASN A 231 13.79 2.17 -10.15
CA ASN A 231 14.07 1.73 -11.51
C ASN A 231 14.38 0.22 -11.62
N PHE A 232 13.90 -0.58 -10.67
CA PHE A 232 14.12 -2.02 -10.65
C PHE A 232 13.51 -2.70 -11.89
N PHE A 233 12.26 -2.34 -12.22
CA PHE A 233 11.55 -2.85 -13.39
C PHE A 233 11.81 -1.95 -14.60
N ASN A 234 12.82 -2.32 -15.35
CA ASN A 234 13.28 -1.64 -16.57
C ASN A 234 13.14 -2.53 -17.79
N LEU A 235 13.52 -2.04 -18.97
CA LEU A 235 13.39 -2.76 -20.23
C LEU A 235 14.10 -4.13 -20.21
N ASN A 236 15.27 -4.22 -19.56
CA ASN A 236 15.98 -5.50 -19.44
C ASN A 236 15.19 -6.51 -18.60
N PHE A 237 14.49 -6.05 -17.57
CA PHE A 237 13.59 -6.91 -16.79
C PHE A 237 12.42 -7.39 -17.66
N PHE A 238 11.75 -6.47 -18.38
CA PHE A 238 10.61 -6.82 -19.24
C PHE A 238 10.99 -7.79 -20.35
N LYS A 239 12.20 -7.68 -20.91
CA LYS A 239 12.73 -8.63 -21.92
C LYS A 239 12.92 -10.05 -21.39
N LYS A 240 13.05 -10.24 -20.07
CA LYS A 240 13.13 -11.56 -19.43
C LYS A 240 11.77 -12.20 -19.22
N MET A 241 10.67 -11.43 -19.23
CA MET A 241 9.31 -11.94 -19.05
C MET A 241 8.82 -12.69 -20.29
N LYS A 242 7.83 -13.57 -20.11
CA LYS A 242 7.12 -14.16 -21.26
C LYS A 242 6.48 -13.07 -22.11
N LYS A 243 6.48 -13.24 -23.43
CA LYS A 243 5.73 -12.38 -24.34
C LYS A 243 4.22 -12.32 -24.02
N THR A 244 3.69 -13.37 -23.40
CA THR A 244 2.28 -13.47 -22.96
C THR A 244 2.05 -12.99 -21.52
N ALA A 245 3.09 -12.59 -20.81
CA ALA A 245 3.00 -12.18 -19.41
C ALA A 245 2.38 -10.81 -19.22
N VAL A 246 1.77 -10.60 -18.05
CA VAL A 246 1.24 -9.33 -17.60
C VAL A 246 2.03 -8.85 -16.38
N PHE A 247 2.44 -7.58 -16.41
CA PHE A 247 3.10 -6.91 -15.29
C PHE A 247 2.09 -6.05 -14.51
N MET A 248 2.14 -6.09 -13.18
CA MET A 248 1.22 -5.33 -12.31
C MET A 248 2.04 -4.61 -11.23
N ASN A 249 1.82 -3.29 -11.03
CA ASN A 249 2.48 -2.53 -9.98
C ASN A 249 1.47 -1.75 -9.15
N ILE A 250 1.40 -2.10 -7.86
CA ILE A 250 0.62 -1.43 -6.82
C ILE A 250 1.50 -0.93 -5.67
N GLY A 251 2.82 -1.05 -5.81
CA GLY A 251 3.78 -0.69 -4.77
C GLY A 251 4.12 0.79 -4.80
N ARG A 252 5.18 1.14 -5.55
CA ARG A 252 5.61 2.52 -5.78
C ARG A 252 5.96 2.71 -7.26
N GLY A 253 5.59 3.87 -7.81
CA GLY A 253 5.85 4.21 -9.21
C GLY A 253 7.33 4.31 -9.53
N SER A 254 8.14 4.76 -8.59
CA SER A 254 9.60 4.83 -8.72
C SER A 254 10.28 3.49 -9.01
N ALA A 255 9.59 2.36 -8.74
CA ALA A 255 10.14 1.04 -9.05
C ALA A 255 10.13 0.71 -10.55
N VAL A 256 9.35 1.43 -11.36
CA VAL A 256 9.18 1.20 -12.80
C VAL A 256 9.80 2.34 -13.60
N VAL A 257 10.57 2.03 -14.63
CA VAL A 257 10.98 3.00 -15.65
C VAL A 257 9.81 3.17 -16.64
N GLU A 258 9.11 4.29 -16.58
CA GLU A 258 7.86 4.49 -17.36
C GLU A 258 8.09 4.45 -18.88
N ASP A 259 9.17 5.01 -19.39
CA ASP A 259 9.48 4.92 -20.83
C ASP A 259 9.75 3.47 -21.26
N ASP A 260 10.36 2.66 -20.40
CA ASP A 260 10.68 1.26 -20.69
C ASP A 260 9.44 0.37 -20.72
N ILE A 261 8.47 0.59 -19.82
CA ILE A 261 7.20 -0.16 -19.86
C ILE A 261 6.37 0.24 -21.09
N VAL A 262 6.37 1.51 -21.47
CA VAL A 262 5.72 1.98 -22.71
C VAL A 262 6.35 1.31 -23.93
N GLU A 263 7.70 1.25 -23.99
CA GLU A 263 8.43 0.56 -25.05
C GLU A 263 8.08 -0.93 -25.07
N ALA A 264 8.08 -1.60 -23.90
CA ALA A 264 7.78 -3.03 -23.79
C ALA A 264 6.36 -3.36 -24.29
N LEU A 265 5.38 -2.50 -24.03
CA LEU A 265 4.00 -2.70 -24.45
C LEU A 265 3.82 -2.42 -25.94
N ASN A 266 4.40 -1.32 -26.45
CA ASN A 266 4.29 -0.96 -27.87
C ASN A 266 4.96 -1.99 -28.77
N ASN A 267 6.10 -2.53 -28.36
CA ASN A 267 6.85 -3.54 -29.13
C ASN A 267 6.40 -4.98 -28.85
N ASN A 268 5.32 -5.21 -28.08
CA ASN A 268 4.80 -6.52 -27.70
C ASN A 268 5.87 -7.41 -27.05
N ILE A 269 6.77 -6.83 -26.23
CA ILE A 269 7.75 -7.57 -25.41
C ILE A 269 7.01 -8.33 -24.32
N ILE A 270 5.99 -7.72 -23.72
CA ILE A 270 5.03 -8.34 -22.82
C ILE A 270 3.60 -8.11 -23.32
N ARG A 271 2.65 -8.90 -22.85
CA ARG A 271 1.24 -8.84 -23.26
C ARG A 271 0.56 -7.56 -22.77
N GLY A 272 0.81 -7.18 -21.53
CA GLY A 272 0.11 -6.05 -20.92
C GLY A 272 0.66 -5.66 -19.58
N ALA A 273 0.15 -4.54 -19.05
CA ALA A 273 0.47 -4.09 -17.70
C ALA A 273 -0.74 -3.44 -17.00
N CYS A 274 -0.71 -3.45 -15.64
CA CYS A 274 -1.57 -2.66 -14.78
C CYS A 274 -0.69 -1.79 -13.88
N LEU A 275 -0.93 -0.49 -13.86
CA LEU A 275 -0.19 0.46 -13.04
C LEU A 275 -1.18 1.28 -12.20
N ASP A 276 -1.04 1.22 -10.88
CA ASP A 276 -1.77 2.06 -9.94
C ASP A 276 -0.95 3.26 -9.48
N VAL A 277 0.37 3.17 -9.60
CA VAL A 277 1.33 4.14 -9.08
C VAL A 277 2.30 4.59 -10.17
N PHE A 278 2.77 5.85 -10.08
CA PHE A 278 3.56 6.51 -11.11
C PHE A 278 4.81 7.16 -10.54
N GLN A 279 5.84 7.40 -11.37
CA GLN A 279 7.07 8.09 -10.97
C GLN A 279 6.78 9.51 -10.46
N LYS A 280 5.80 10.17 -11.06
CA LYS A 280 5.28 11.47 -10.63
C LYS A 280 3.78 11.41 -10.50
N GLU A 281 3.27 11.79 -9.34
CA GLU A 281 1.84 11.82 -9.03
C GLU A 281 1.40 13.24 -8.64
N PRO A 282 0.26 13.72 -9.16
CA PRO A 282 -0.63 13.08 -10.15
C PRO A 282 0.07 12.85 -11.50
N LEU A 283 -0.33 11.78 -12.22
CA LEU A 283 0.19 11.49 -13.56
C LEU A 283 -0.10 12.65 -14.51
N ASP A 284 0.95 13.18 -15.15
CA ASP A 284 0.83 14.30 -16.07
C ASP A 284 0.01 13.93 -17.31
N LYS A 285 -0.86 14.85 -17.77
CA LYS A 285 -1.70 14.65 -18.97
C LYS A 285 -0.91 14.36 -20.24
N SER A 286 0.36 14.78 -20.29
CA SER A 286 1.27 14.53 -21.41
C SER A 286 2.01 13.20 -21.32
N SER A 287 1.77 12.39 -20.27
CA SER A 287 2.44 11.12 -20.09
C SER A 287 2.20 10.17 -21.27
N LYS A 288 3.29 9.53 -21.73
CA LYS A 288 3.24 8.52 -22.79
C LYS A 288 2.41 7.30 -22.39
N LEU A 289 2.20 7.04 -21.09
CA LEU A 289 1.33 5.96 -20.61
C LEU A 289 -0.09 6.08 -21.15
N TYR A 290 -0.61 7.31 -21.31
CA TYR A 290 -1.93 7.53 -21.92
C TYR A 290 -2.00 7.25 -23.42
N THR A 291 -0.84 7.11 -24.10
CA THR A 291 -0.79 6.77 -25.53
C THR A 291 -0.83 5.26 -25.80
N VAL A 292 -0.62 4.45 -24.76
CA VAL A 292 -0.68 2.99 -24.88
C VAL A 292 -2.14 2.54 -24.97
N PRO A 293 -2.48 1.65 -25.92
CA PRO A 293 -3.86 1.14 -26.04
C PRO A 293 -4.36 0.49 -24.75
N GLN A 294 -5.62 0.74 -24.38
CA GLN A 294 -6.26 0.20 -23.18
C GLN A 294 -6.27 -1.34 -23.13
N GLU A 295 -6.20 -2.01 -24.27
CA GLU A 295 -6.06 -3.47 -24.35
C GLU A 295 -4.72 -3.99 -23.84
N LYS A 296 -3.70 -3.11 -23.71
CA LYS A 296 -2.37 -3.42 -23.22
C LYS A 296 -2.04 -2.79 -21.87
N LEU A 297 -2.68 -1.67 -21.53
CA LEU A 297 -2.39 -0.95 -20.30
C LEU A 297 -3.66 -0.56 -19.55
N PHE A 298 -3.75 -1.02 -18.31
CA PHE A 298 -4.80 -0.64 -17.37
C PHE A 298 -4.21 0.29 -16.31
N LEU A 299 -4.71 1.52 -16.24
CA LEU A 299 -4.27 2.55 -15.29
C LEU A 299 -5.35 2.78 -14.23
N THR A 300 -4.92 2.97 -12.98
CA THR A 300 -5.71 3.48 -11.87
C THR A 300 -4.94 4.65 -11.22
N ASN A 301 -5.50 5.33 -10.22
CA ASN A 301 -4.99 6.64 -9.78
C ASN A 301 -4.46 6.61 -8.34
N HIS A 302 -3.69 5.57 -7.99
CA HIS A 302 -3.15 5.34 -6.63
C HIS A 302 -4.27 5.32 -5.58
N ASP A 303 -5.41 4.72 -5.92
CA ASP A 303 -6.60 4.71 -5.07
C ASP A 303 -7.16 3.29 -4.77
N LEU A 304 -6.47 2.25 -5.19
CA LEU A 304 -6.90 0.86 -4.99
C LEU A 304 -7.01 0.44 -3.51
N GLY A 305 -6.34 1.18 -2.62
CA GLY A 305 -6.49 1.04 -1.17
C GLY A 305 -7.66 1.84 -0.58
N VAL A 306 -8.27 2.76 -1.35
CA VAL A 306 -9.37 3.61 -0.89
C VAL A 306 -10.69 2.86 -1.03
N VAL A 307 -11.10 2.22 0.04
CA VAL A 307 -12.33 1.41 0.13
C VAL A 307 -13.35 2.10 1.05
N SER A 308 -14.62 1.72 0.94
CA SER A 308 -15.71 2.35 1.71
C SER A 308 -15.52 2.33 3.23
N ASP A 309 -14.78 1.35 3.74
CA ASP A 309 -14.43 1.18 5.16
C ASP A 309 -12.98 1.60 5.50
N TYR A 310 -12.37 2.45 4.66
CA TYR A 310 -10.98 2.90 4.80
C TYR A 310 -10.66 3.42 6.21
N LEU A 311 -11.48 4.37 6.72
CA LEU A 311 -11.27 4.96 8.06
C LEU A 311 -11.49 3.92 9.17
N VAL A 312 -12.46 3.02 9.02
CA VAL A 312 -12.66 1.92 9.98
C VAL A 312 -11.40 1.04 10.07
N LYS A 313 -10.81 0.70 8.95
CA LYS A 313 -9.55 -0.08 8.89
C LYS A 313 -8.37 0.67 9.49
N CYS A 314 -8.24 1.97 9.22
CA CYS A 314 -7.24 2.81 9.86
C CYS A 314 -7.40 2.83 11.38
N PHE A 315 -8.60 3.05 11.88
CA PHE A 315 -8.88 3.15 13.31
C PHE A 315 -8.66 1.82 14.03
N LYS A 316 -9.06 0.69 13.44
CA LYS A 316 -8.72 -0.64 13.96
C LYS A 316 -7.21 -0.85 14.06
N CYS A 317 -6.46 -0.43 13.04
CA CYS A 317 -5.00 -0.52 13.08
C CYS A 317 -4.42 0.38 14.18
N ILE A 318 -4.95 1.59 14.39
CA ILE A 318 -4.58 2.47 15.51
C ILE A 318 -4.87 1.77 16.84
N GLU A 319 -6.06 1.20 17.01
CA GLU A 319 -6.46 0.48 18.22
C GLU A 319 -5.50 -0.66 18.56
N GLU A 320 -5.19 -1.52 17.58
CA GLU A 320 -4.24 -2.62 17.73
C GLU A 320 -2.84 -2.13 18.12
N ASN A 321 -2.39 -1.03 17.52
CA ASN A 321 -1.10 -0.42 17.85
C ASN A 321 -1.09 0.18 19.27
N ILE A 322 -2.19 0.82 19.71
CA ILE A 322 -2.32 1.35 21.07
C ILE A 322 -2.28 0.19 22.08
N ILE A 323 -3.07 -0.87 21.88
CA ILE A 323 -3.09 -2.03 22.76
C ILE A 323 -1.68 -2.63 22.87
N SER A 324 -1.01 -2.87 21.73
CA SER A 324 0.36 -3.41 21.74
C SER A 324 1.36 -2.48 22.42
N TYR A 325 1.23 -1.16 22.23
CA TYR A 325 2.10 -0.19 22.87
C TYR A 325 1.92 -0.18 24.40
N LEU A 326 0.69 -0.26 24.87
CA LEU A 326 0.36 -0.31 26.29
C LEU A 326 0.86 -1.62 26.95
N GLU A 327 0.71 -2.75 26.25
CA GLU A 327 1.09 -4.06 26.76
C GLU A 327 2.59 -4.34 26.66
N LYS A 328 3.22 -3.98 25.53
CA LYS A 328 4.58 -4.41 25.14
C LYS A 328 5.58 -3.26 25.00
N GLY A 329 5.13 -2.01 25.21
CA GLY A 329 5.97 -0.81 25.05
C GLY A 329 6.28 -0.42 23.60
N LYS A 330 5.69 -1.08 22.59
CA LYS A 330 5.90 -0.79 21.18
C LYS A 330 4.66 -1.11 20.33
N PRO A 331 4.38 -0.31 19.28
CA PRO A 331 3.33 -0.61 18.30
C PRO A 331 3.61 -1.92 17.53
N VAL A 332 2.56 -2.47 16.91
CA VAL A 332 2.68 -3.66 16.02
C VAL A 332 3.35 -3.27 14.70
N THR A 333 2.95 -2.14 14.11
CA THR A 333 3.35 -1.73 12.75
C THR A 333 4.43 -0.66 12.78
N VAL A 334 5.51 -0.89 13.54
CA VAL A 334 6.65 0.04 13.60
C VAL A 334 7.25 0.22 12.20
N VAL A 335 7.56 1.48 11.87
CA VAL A 335 8.30 1.85 10.67
C VAL A 335 9.77 1.99 11.03
N ASP A 336 10.62 1.30 10.29
CA ASP A 336 12.06 1.51 10.36
C ASP A 336 12.41 2.83 9.66
N LYS A 337 12.93 3.81 10.42
CA LYS A 337 13.25 5.13 9.89
C LYS A 337 14.44 5.13 8.92
N GLU A 338 15.33 4.16 9.02
CA GLU A 338 16.48 4.01 8.11
C GLU A 338 16.02 3.48 6.76
N PHE A 339 15.19 2.45 6.78
CA PHE A 339 14.64 1.83 5.57
C PHE A 339 13.36 2.51 5.07
N ARG A 340 12.72 3.35 5.89
CA ARG A 340 11.49 4.10 5.60
C ARG A 340 10.25 3.23 5.27
N TYR A 341 10.15 2.03 5.85
CA TYR A 341 8.97 1.15 5.67
C TYR A 341 8.75 0.16 6.83
#